data_96bbbbf8bb4ba3e669f9ac877d5f8be9
#
_entry.id   96bbbbf8bb4ba3e669f9ac877d5f8be9
#
_cell.length_a   1.000
_cell.length_b   1.000
_cell.length_c   1.000
_cell.angle_alpha   90.00
_cell.angle_beta   90.00
_cell.angle_gamma   90.00
#
_symmetry.space_group_name_H-M   'P 1'
#
loop_
_entity.id
_entity.type
_entity.pdbx_description
1 polymer ?
#
loop_
_entity_poly.entity_id
_entity_poly.type
_entity_poly.pdbx_seq_one_letter_code
_entity_poly.pdbx_strand_id
1 'polypeptide(L)'
;MCGIAGIIQTNPSLYQQLHLKKMTDALAHRGPDGEGHWQNDSQTVLLGHRRLAIIDLSEAAHQPFHFLNRYTIIHNGEIYNYIELREILQKKGYHFSSQSDTEVIVAAYDCWKEDCLQQFDGMFAFAVWDEKEKELFAARDRFGEKPFFYTYDHNRFLFASEMKALWAGGVDKLPNLKMLFNFITIGYTDNPERPEETFYQNIFKLPASSYLKFSFVYFNYTEKKYWNLDPVKEKKSITESEAIEQFNFLLTESVKRRLRSDVAVGASLSGGLDSSSIVTRMCQAGQMPKTFTASFPGFEKDETAFAQLITQQYNLTNHPVSVNGDALITDWEKLCYHQEEPFGSASIYAQYKVYEKAKQQQVKVLLDGQGADETLAGYHKYYKWYWQELFRNRKLSGRKELIAARKLGINEPFTWKNKIAAWFPSFASIVMERQYLARALSHPDLTLDFIQHQSSEAYYTPPDYFNLNGVLYFNTFTHGLEELLRFADRNAMANGVEVRLPFLSHDLVNFLFSLPAHFKIRDGYTKWLLRKTTEKDLPAAIAWRTDKIGFEPPQKQWMELKPVQDKIQAAKEILITEKILKPEVVSKKIKPVAANDTASDDWRYLSAASIFKK
;
A
#
# COMPACT_ATOMS: atom_id res chain seq x y z
N MET A 1 -1.48 -9.89 -11.54
CA MET A 1 -2.58 -9.46 -10.64
C MET A 1 -3.87 -9.35 -11.43
N CYS A 2 -5.02 -9.48 -10.76
CA CYS A 2 -6.31 -9.67 -11.41
C CYS A 2 -7.34 -8.67 -10.88
N GLY A 3 -8.56 -8.72 -11.40
CA GLY A 3 -9.73 -8.07 -10.86
C GLY A 3 -10.76 -9.13 -10.46
N ILE A 4 -11.24 -9.09 -9.22
CA ILE A 4 -12.31 -9.95 -8.74
C ILE A 4 -13.58 -9.15 -8.47
N ALA A 5 -14.73 -9.75 -8.71
CA ALA A 5 -16.04 -9.20 -8.39
C ALA A 5 -17.02 -10.33 -8.03
N GLY A 6 -17.91 -10.08 -7.08
CA GLY A 6 -18.91 -11.07 -6.70
C GLY A 6 -20.19 -10.45 -6.18
N ILE A 7 -21.28 -11.19 -6.32
CA ILE A 7 -22.62 -10.84 -5.89
C ILE A 7 -23.21 -12.06 -5.18
N ILE A 8 -23.67 -11.86 -3.93
CA ILE A 8 -24.51 -12.82 -3.21
C ILE A 8 -25.84 -12.13 -2.91
N GLN A 9 -26.96 -12.75 -3.22
CA GLN A 9 -28.27 -12.14 -3.14
C GLN A 9 -29.35 -13.13 -2.69
N THR A 10 -30.32 -12.62 -1.96
CA THR A 10 -31.45 -13.43 -1.50
C THR A 10 -32.47 -13.71 -2.62
N ASN A 11 -32.58 -12.79 -3.59
CA ASN A 11 -33.51 -12.90 -4.71
C ASN A 11 -32.76 -12.77 -6.04
N PRO A 12 -32.75 -13.82 -6.91
CA PRO A 12 -32.05 -13.82 -8.20
C PRO A 12 -32.50 -12.72 -9.17
N SER A 13 -33.67 -12.12 -8.97
CA SER A 13 -34.15 -11.03 -9.83
C SER A 13 -33.50 -9.69 -9.57
N LEU A 14 -32.80 -9.50 -8.43
CA LEU A 14 -32.15 -8.23 -8.06
C LEU A 14 -30.94 -7.93 -8.95
N TYR A 15 -30.09 -8.96 -9.17
CA TYR A 15 -28.90 -8.85 -9.98
C TYR A 15 -28.82 -10.04 -10.94
N GLN A 16 -28.43 -9.74 -12.16
CA GLN A 16 -28.24 -10.72 -13.24
C GLN A 16 -26.78 -10.73 -13.70
N GLN A 17 -26.41 -11.66 -14.55
CA GLN A 17 -25.08 -11.71 -15.15
C GLN A 17 -24.65 -10.38 -15.79
N LEU A 18 -25.60 -9.58 -16.30
CA LEU A 18 -25.31 -8.26 -16.86
C LEU A 18 -24.71 -7.31 -15.83
N HIS A 19 -25.14 -7.36 -14.57
CA HIS A 19 -24.58 -6.54 -13.48
C HIS A 19 -23.14 -7.00 -13.15
N LEU A 20 -22.93 -8.32 -13.02
CA LEU A 20 -21.60 -8.87 -12.81
C LEU A 20 -20.67 -8.50 -13.97
N LYS A 21 -21.15 -8.57 -15.22
CA LYS A 21 -20.35 -8.16 -16.39
C LYS A 21 -19.97 -6.69 -16.33
N LYS A 22 -20.87 -5.78 -15.97
CA LYS A 22 -20.53 -4.36 -15.78
C LYS A 22 -19.47 -4.18 -14.67
N MET A 23 -19.55 -4.93 -13.57
CA MET A 23 -18.55 -4.91 -12.51
C MET A 23 -17.19 -5.36 -13.03
N THR A 24 -17.11 -6.47 -13.76
CA THR A 24 -15.85 -6.96 -14.32
C THR A 24 -15.33 -6.07 -15.44
N ASP A 25 -16.18 -5.46 -16.29
CA ASP A 25 -15.78 -4.51 -17.32
C ASP A 25 -15.08 -3.27 -16.69
N ALA A 26 -15.58 -2.78 -15.57
CA ALA A 26 -14.93 -1.71 -14.80
C ALA A 26 -13.53 -2.09 -14.28
N LEU A 27 -13.22 -3.39 -14.19
CA LEU A 27 -11.93 -3.94 -13.76
C LEU A 27 -11.03 -4.41 -14.93
N ALA A 28 -11.43 -4.21 -16.19
CA ALA A 28 -10.71 -4.73 -17.36
C ALA A 28 -9.24 -4.29 -17.44
N HIS A 29 -8.92 -3.09 -16.93
CA HIS A 29 -7.56 -2.57 -16.86
C HIS A 29 -6.64 -3.38 -15.93
N ARG A 30 -7.19 -4.04 -14.89
CA ARG A 30 -6.46 -4.88 -13.96
C ARG A 30 -6.05 -6.21 -14.61
N GLY A 31 -6.92 -6.78 -15.41
CA GLY A 31 -6.70 -8.09 -16.04
C GLY A 31 -7.09 -8.10 -17.51
N PRO A 32 -6.21 -7.60 -18.39
CA PRO A 32 -6.51 -7.50 -19.82
C PRO A 32 -6.39 -8.81 -20.59
N ASP A 33 -5.83 -9.87 -19.98
CA ASP A 33 -5.48 -11.11 -20.67
C ASP A 33 -6.66 -12.12 -20.73
N GLY A 34 -7.72 -11.92 -19.93
CA GLY A 34 -8.89 -12.80 -19.95
C GLY A 34 -10.00 -12.37 -19.01
N GLU A 35 -11.18 -12.92 -19.23
CA GLU A 35 -12.33 -12.76 -18.33
C GLU A 35 -13.03 -14.10 -18.09
N GLY A 36 -13.68 -14.22 -16.92
CA GLY A 36 -14.50 -15.39 -16.61
C GLY A 36 -15.64 -15.02 -15.68
N HIS A 37 -16.78 -15.68 -15.89
CA HIS A 37 -17.99 -15.50 -15.09
C HIS A 37 -18.56 -16.86 -14.72
N TRP A 38 -19.06 -16.96 -13.50
CA TRP A 38 -19.77 -18.14 -13.00
C TRP A 38 -20.94 -17.73 -12.14
N GLN A 39 -21.97 -18.54 -12.13
CA GLN A 39 -23.08 -18.44 -11.22
C GLN A 39 -23.49 -19.84 -10.74
N ASN A 40 -24.00 -19.95 -9.52
CA ASN A 40 -24.56 -21.21 -9.05
C ASN A 40 -25.95 -21.48 -9.67
N ASP A 41 -26.46 -22.71 -9.55
CA ASP A 41 -27.72 -23.13 -10.17
C ASP A 41 -28.92 -22.28 -9.73
N SER A 42 -28.93 -21.82 -8.48
CA SER A 42 -29.98 -20.94 -7.94
C SER A 42 -29.84 -19.47 -8.34
N GLN A 43 -28.77 -19.09 -9.05
CA GLN A 43 -28.43 -17.71 -9.44
C GLN A 43 -28.36 -16.73 -8.26
N THR A 44 -28.10 -17.25 -7.07
CA THR A 44 -27.96 -16.45 -5.83
C THR A 44 -26.52 -16.04 -5.59
N VAL A 45 -25.55 -16.69 -6.22
CA VAL A 45 -24.13 -16.38 -6.14
C VAL A 45 -23.56 -16.22 -7.56
N LEU A 46 -22.98 -15.06 -7.82
CA LEU A 46 -22.32 -14.75 -9.09
C LEU A 46 -20.88 -14.33 -8.80
N LEU A 47 -19.91 -14.93 -9.47
CA LEU A 47 -18.48 -14.63 -9.34
C LEU A 47 -17.89 -14.27 -10.69
N GLY A 48 -17.07 -13.22 -10.72
CA GLY A 48 -16.44 -12.71 -11.93
C GLY A 48 -14.95 -12.40 -11.71
N HIS A 49 -14.18 -12.60 -12.76
CA HIS A 49 -12.74 -12.45 -12.76
C HIS A 49 -12.21 -11.77 -14.01
N ARG A 50 -11.21 -10.91 -13.85
CA ARG A 50 -10.37 -10.34 -14.91
C ARG A 50 -8.93 -10.77 -14.68
N ARG A 51 -8.33 -11.45 -15.66
CA ARG A 51 -7.01 -12.10 -15.53
C ARG A 51 -5.89 -11.25 -16.10
N LEU A 52 -4.83 -11.05 -15.29
CA LEU A 52 -3.49 -10.73 -15.76
C LEU A 52 -2.65 -12.02 -15.61
N ALA A 53 -2.30 -12.65 -16.71
CA ALA A 53 -1.61 -13.93 -16.73
C ALA A 53 -0.12 -13.75 -16.43
N ILE A 54 0.35 -14.31 -15.30
CA ILE A 54 1.72 -14.22 -14.80
C ILE A 54 2.27 -15.60 -14.44
N ILE A 55 1.52 -16.42 -13.71
CA ILE A 55 1.83 -17.83 -13.42
C ILE A 55 0.81 -18.70 -14.16
N ASP A 56 1.29 -19.77 -14.77
CA ASP A 56 0.51 -20.69 -15.62
C ASP A 56 -0.29 -19.97 -16.71
N LEU A 57 0.33 -19.66 -17.82
CA LEU A 57 -0.28 -18.90 -18.92
C LEU A 57 -1.37 -19.67 -19.68
N SER A 58 -1.63 -20.94 -19.33
CA SER A 58 -2.60 -21.80 -19.98
C SER A 58 -4.05 -21.53 -19.54
N GLU A 59 -5.01 -22.12 -20.28
CA GLU A 59 -6.44 -22.11 -19.96
C GLU A 59 -6.75 -22.84 -18.64
N ALA A 60 -5.90 -23.78 -18.19
CA ALA A 60 -6.09 -24.53 -16.95
C ALA A 60 -6.08 -23.63 -15.71
N ALA A 61 -5.48 -22.44 -15.79
CA ALA A 61 -5.43 -21.45 -14.70
C ALA A 61 -6.53 -20.37 -14.82
N HIS A 62 -7.54 -20.56 -15.67
CA HIS A 62 -8.66 -19.64 -15.76
C HIS A 62 -9.49 -19.61 -14.47
N GLN A 63 -10.08 -18.46 -14.20
CA GLN A 63 -10.95 -18.23 -13.04
C GLN A 63 -12.28 -17.62 -13.51
N PRO A 64 -13.40 -17.90 -12.79
CA PRO A 64 -13.53 -18.66 -11.54
C PRO A 64 -13.07 -20.11 -11.67
N PHE A 65 -12.22 -20.58 -10.73
CA PHE A 65 -11.65 -21.92 -10.76
C PHE A 65 -12.47 -22.87 -9.89
N HIS A 66 -12.78 -24.08 -10.39
CA HIS A 66 -13.62 -25.08 -9.69
C HIS A 66 -12.74 -26.19 -9.12
N PHE A 67 -13.03 -26.58 -7.87
CA PHE A 67 -12.28 -27.61 -7.17
C PHE A 67 -13.17 -28.58 -6.42
N LEU A 68 -12.94 -29.91 -6.59
CA LEU A 68 -13.66 -31.00 -5.93
C LEU A 68 -15.19 -30.97 -6.12
N ASN A 69 -15.72 -30.38 -7.20
CA ASN A 69 -17.16 -30.16 -7.40
C ASN A 69 -17.87 -29.49 -6.19
N ARG A 70 -17.12 -28.78 -5.38
CA ARG A 70 -17.60 -28.14 -4.13
C ARG A 70 -17.25 -26.67 -4.05
N TYR A 71 -16.04 -26.33 -4.43
CA TYR A 71 -15.52 -24.97 -4.26
C TYR A 71 -15.41 -24.24 -5.60
N THR A 72 -15.70 -22.96 -5.57
CA THR A 72 -15.41 -22.03 -6.67
C THR A 72 -14.62 -20.86 -6.11
N ILE A 73 -13.43 -20.62 -6.65
CA ILE A 73 -12.53 -19.54 -6.20
C ILE A 73 -12.30 -18.48 -7.28
N ILE A 74 -12.22 -17.22 -6.83
CA ILE A 74 -11.64 -16.10 -7.57
C ILE A 74 -10.53 -15.45 -6.73
N HIS A 75 -9.40 -15.16 -7.38
CA HIS A 75 -8.17 -14.72 -6.71
C HIS A 75 -7.53 -13.54 -7.45
N ASN A 76 -7.12 -12.53 -6.69
CA ASN A 76 -6.31 -11.41 -7.13
C ASN A 76 -5.04 -11.36 -6.29
N GLY A 77 -3.92 -11.80 -6.83
CA GLY A 77 -2.63 -11.81 -6.14
C GLY A 77 -1.72 -12.94 -6.55
N GLU A 78 -0.76 -13.26 -5.67
CA GLU A 78 0.24 -14.31 -5.84
C GLU A 78 0.58 -14.94 -4.49
N ILE A 79 0.60 -16.27 -4.42
CA ILE A 79 1.15 -17.02 -3.28
C ILE A 79 2.55 -17.49 -3.64
N TYR A 80 3.56 -16.76 -3.20
CA TYR A 80 4.95 -16.97 -3.61
C TYR A 80 5.53 -18.34 -3.22
N ASN A 81 5.05 -18.95 -2.14
CA ASN A 81 5.46 -20.28 -1.69
C ASN A 81 4.52 -21.41 -2.18
N TYR A 82 3.80 -21.19 -3.30
CA TYR A 82 2.85 -22.16 -3.83
C TYR A 82 3.47 -23.49 -4.21
N ILE A 83 4.73 -23.51 -4.63
CA ILE A 83 5.45 -24.74 -5.02
C ILE A 83 5.62 -25.64 -3.79
N GLU A 84 6.13 -25.12 -2.69
CA GLU A 84 6.33 -25.83 -1.43
C GLU A 84 5.00 -26.30 -0.83
N LEU A 85 3.98 -25.47 -0.89
CA LEU A 85 2.64 -25.84 -0.42
C LEU A 85 2.01 -26.94 -1.26
N ARG A 86 2.19 -26.90 -2.58
CA ARG A 86 1.74 -27.95 -3.50
C ARG A 86 2.35 -29.30 -3.14
N GLU A 87 3.66 -29.36 -2.87
CA GLU A 87 4.34 -30.59 -2.45
C GLU A 87 3.79 -31.14 -1.13
N ILE A 88 3.49 -30.27 -0.17
CA ILE A 88 2.87 -30.65 1.12
C ILE A 88 1.47 -31.22 0.90
N LEU A 89 0.65 -30.57 0.06
CA LEU A 89 -0.70 -30.99 -0.24
C LEU A 89 -0.74 -32.29 -1.06
N GLN A 90 0.19 -32.49 -2.00
CA GLN A 90 0.33 -33.75 -2.73
C GLN A 90 0.63 -34.93 -1.80
N LYS A 91 1.49 -34.73 -0.79
CA LYS A 91 1.73 -35.76 0.26
C LYS A 91 0.50 -36.07 1.11
N LYS A 92 -0.50 -35.16 1.12
CA LYS A 92 -1.80 -35.37 1.78
C LYS A 92 -2.86 -35.95 0.85
N GLY A 93 -2.53 -36.28 -0.40
CA GLY A 93 -3.39 -36.93 -1.37
C GLY A 93 -4.11 -35.99 -2.35
N TYR A 94 -3.80 -34.70 -2.35
CA TYR A 94 -4.36 -33.77 -3.33
C TYR A 94 -3.68 -33.93 -4.70
N HIS A 95 -4.48 -33.83 -5.77
CA HIS A 95 -4.03 -33.81 -7.17
C HIS A 95 -4.30 -32.45 -7.78
N PHE A 96 -3.40 -31.99 -8.62
CA PHE A 96 -3.45 -30.68 -9.24
C PHE A 96 -3.58 -30.82 -10.77
N SER A 97 -4.45 -30.02 -11.35
CA SER A 97 -4.74 -29.96 -12.80
C SER A 97 -4.05 -28.79 -13.51
N SER A 98 -3.62 -27.78 -12.74
CA SER A 98 -2.93 -26.59 -13.23
C SER A 98 -1.57 -26.41 -12.55
N GLN A 99 -0.78 -25.45 -13.05
CA GLN A 99 0.43 -24.99 -12.36
C GLN A 99 0.19 -23.71 -11.53
N SER A 100 -1.07 -23.25 -11.45
CA SER A 100 -1.48 -22.03 -10.79
C SER A 100 -1.37 -22.14 -9.26
N ASP A 101 -1.03 -21.04 -8.62
CA ASP A 101 -1.13 -20.84 -7.17
C ASP A 101 -2.59 -20.77 -6.69
N THR A 102 -3.53 -20.35 -7.55
CA THR A 102 -4.97 -20.32 -7.25
C THR A 102 -5.52 -21.70 -6.87
N GLU A 103 -5.12 -22.76 -7.59
CA GLU A 103 -5.50 -24.13 -7.24
C GLU A 103 -4.89 -24.56 -5.89
N VAL A 104 -3.68 -24.10 -5.57
CA VAL A 104 -3.05 -24.35 -4.26
C VAL A 104 -3.81 -23.66 -3.14
N ILE A 105 -4.34 -22.43 -3.35
CA ILE A 105 -5.16 -21.74 -2.34
C ILE A 105 -6.40 -22.56 -1.98
N VAL A 106 -7.16 -23.02 -2.97
CA VAL A 106 -8.41 -23.74 -2.72
C VAL A 106 -8.17 -25.12 -2.14
N ALA A 107 -7.12 -25.84 -2.55
CA ALA A 107 -6.69 -27.10 -1.95
C ALA A 107 -6.24 -26.92 -0.48
N ALA A 108 -5.52 -25.84 -0.19
CA ALA A 108 -5.12 -25.48 1.16
C ALA A 108 -6.34 -25.15 2.05
N TYR A 109 -7.31 -24.41 1.51
CA TYR A 109 -8.56 -24.12 2.21
C TYR A 109 -9.38 -25.38 2.50
N ASP A 110 -9.47 -26.32 1.56
CA ASP A 110 -10.12 -27.60 1.82
C ASP A 110 -9.40 -28.38 2.94
N CYS A 111 -8.06 -28.39 2.91
CA CYS A 111 -7.23 -29.13 3.86
C CYS A 111 -7.23 -28.53 5.28
N TRP A 112 -7.12 -27.20 5.40
CA TRP A 112 -6.85 -26.52 6.68
C TRP A 112 -7.87 -25.46 7.05
N LYS A 113 -8.89 -25.24 6.23
CA LYS A 113 -9.86 -24.17 6.40
C LYS A 113 -9.16 -22.81 6.60
N GLU A 114 -9.57 -21.98 7.56
CA GLU A 114 -9.01 -20.66 7.83
C GLU A 114 -7.50 -20.70 8.14
N ASP A 115 -7.02 -21.79 8.73
CA ASP A 115 -5.61 -21.95 9.10
C ASP A 115 -4.68 -22.03 7.88
N CYS A 116 -5.22 -22.20 6.66
CA CYS A 116 -4.46 -22.08 5.41
C CYS A 116 -3.77 -20.72 5.31
N LEU A 117 -4.38 -19.64 5.84
CA LEU A 117 -3.82 -18.29 5.80
C LEU A 117 -2.49 -18.16 6.55
N GLN A 118 -2.23 -19.01 7.54
CA GLN A 118 -0.95 -19.05 8.26
C GLN A 118 0.18 -19.60 7.39
N GLN A 119 -0.15 -20.45 6.41
CA GLN A 119 0.81 -21.11 5.52
C GLN A 119 1.27 -20.24 4.35
N PHE A 120 0.50 -19.21 4.00
CA PHE A 120 0.74 -18.41 2.79
C PHE A 120 1.84 -17.36 2.99
N ASP A 121 2.83 -17.33 2.10
CA ASP A 121 3.71 -16.19 1.85
C ASP A 121 3.26 -15.58 0.51
N GLY A 122 2.56 -14.45 0.58
CA GLY A 122 1.97 -13.88 -0.63
C GLY A 122 1.30 -12.54 -0.40
N MET A 123 0.93 -11.92 -1.51
CA MET A 123 0.05 -10.77 -1.61
C MET A 123 -1.26 -11.23 -2.25
N PHE A 124 -2.38 -11.11 -1.58
CA PHE A 124 -3.62 -11.69 -2.08
C PHE A 124 -4.89 -11.02 -1.55
N ALA A 125 -5.91 -11.07 -2.39
CA ALA A 125 -7.31 -10.97 -2.01
C ALA A 125 -8.06 -12.04 -2.80
N PHE A 126 -8.75 -12.95 -2.12
CA PHE A 126 -9.50 -14.01 -2.78
C PHE A 126 -10.86 -14.23 -2.12
N ALA A 127 -11.74 -14.90 -2.86
CA ALA A 127 -13.03 -15.35 -2.36
C ALA A 127 -13.28 -16.78 -2.82
N VAL A 128 -13.59 -17.67 -1.88
CA VAL A 128 -13.95 -19.08 -2.10
C VAL A 128 -15.40 -19.27 -1.71
N TRP A 129 -16.24 -19.67 -2.66
CA TRP A 129 -17.59 -20.15 -2.39
C TRP A 129 -17.58 -21.64 -2.11
N ASP A 130 -18.14 -22.05 -0.97
CA ASP A 130 -18.38 -23.45 -0.60
C ASP A 130 -19.86 -23.80 -0.86
N GLU A 131 -20.11 -24.53 -1.92
CA GLU A 131 -21.47 -24.90 -2.33
C GLU A 131 -22.16 -25.81 -1.29
N LYS A 132 -21.39 -26.60 -0.54
CA LYS A 132 -21.94 -27.50 0.48
C LYS A 132 -22.36 -26.75 1.74
N GLU A 133 -21.51 -25.89 2.25
CA GLU A 133 -21.78 -25.12 3.48
C GLU A 133 -22.60 -23.85 3.20
N LYS A 134 -22.79 -23.48 1.91
CA LYS A 134 -23.44 -22.21 1.50
C LYS A 134 -22.76 -21.00 2.16
N GLU A 135 -21.44 -21.00 2.14
CA GLU A 135 -20.59 -19.98 2.76
C GLU A 135 -19.60 -19.40 1.76
N LEU A 136 -19.40 -18.08 1.80
CA LEU A 136 -18.26 -17.42 1.16
C LEU A 136 -17.16 -17.20 2.20
N PHE A 137 -15.96 -17.68 1.91
CA PHE A 137 -14.74 -17.36 2.62
C PHE A 137 -13.91 -16.40 1.81
N ALA A 138 -13.70 -15.16 2.29
CA ALA A 138 -12.88 -14.17 1.65
C ALA A 138 -11.72 -13.76 2.56
N ALA A 139 -10.53 -13.56 2.02
CA ALA A 139 -9.36 -13.17 2.80
C ALA A 139 -8.50 -12.13 2.08
N ARG A 140 -7.81 -11.30 2.86
CA ARG A 140 -6.87 -10.29 2.43
C ARG A 140 -5.51 -10.51 3.09
N ASP A 141 -4.42 -10.27 2.34
CA ASP A 141 -3.05 -10.52 2.78
C ASP A 141 -2.65 -9.72 4.03
N ARG A 142 -1.49 -10.08 4.62
CA ARG A 142 -1.01 -9.56 5.91
C ARG A 142 -0.79 -8.05 5.95
N PHE A 143 -0.45 -7.44 4.82
CA PHE A 143 -0.13 -6.01 4.74
C PHE A 143 -1.21 -5.21 4.01
N GLY A 144 -2.20 -5.88 3.39
CA GLY A 144 -3.23 -5.24 2.58
C GLY A 144 -2.70 -4.80 1.22
N GLU A 145 -1.73 -5.54 0.65
CA GLU A 145 -1.18 -5.26 -0.69
C GLU A 145 -2.24 -5.38 -1.77
N LYS A 146 -3.19 -6.32 -1.62
CA LYS A 146 -4.30 -6.48 -2.56
C LYS A 146 -5.60 -5.96 -1.98
N PRO A 147 -6.38 -5.22 -2.80
CA PRO A 147 -7.63 -4.62 -2.34
C PRO A 147 -8.78 -5.63 -2.34
N PHE A 148 -9.69 -5.46 -1.37
CA PHE A 148 -10.98 -6.14 -1.29
C PHE A 148 -12.00 -5.16 -0.69
N PHE A 149 -12.92 -4.66 -1.53
CA PHE A 149 -14.01 -3.77 -1.12
C PHE A 149 -15.32 -4.51 -1.14
N TYR A 150 -16.23 -4.15 -0.21
CA TYR A 150 -17.54 -4.77 -0.14
C TYR A 150 -18.63 -3.79 0.32
N THR A 151 -19.85 -4.13 0.01
CA THR A 151 -21.07 -3.52 0.56
C THR A 151 -22.05 -4.62 0.97
N TYR A 152 -22.82 -4.35 1.99
CA TYR A 152 -23.77 -5.32 2.56
C TYR A 152 -25.05 -4.63 2.99
N ASP A 153 -26.17 -5.23 2.65
CA ASP A 153 -27.47 -4.96 3.21
C ASP A 153 -28.25 -6.28 3.41
N HIS A 154 -29.49 -6.24 3.88
CA HIS A 154 -30.27 -7.44 4.20
C HIS A 154 -30.57 -8.36 2.99
N ASN A 155 -30.39 -7.90 1.77
CA ASN A 155 -30.73 -8.61 0.55
C ASN A 155 -29.54 -8.94 -0.34
N ARG A 156 -28.40 -8.29 -0.12
CA ARG A 156 -27.24 -8.41 -1.00
C ARG A 156 -25.92 -8.20 -0.27
N PHE A 157 -24.92 -8.95 -0.71
CA PHE A 157 -23.50 -8.74 -0.39
C PHE A 157 -22.75 -8.68 -1.70
N LEU A 158 -22.19 -7.50 -2.04
CA LEU A 158 -21.38 -7.29 -3.22
C LEU A 158 -19.95 -7.04 -2.80
N PHE A 159 -18.99 -7.56 -3.57
CA PHE A 159 -17.57 -7.29 -3.34
C PHE A 159 -16.79 -7.16 -4.65
N ALA A 160 -15.68 -6.43 -4.61
CA ALA A 160 -14.80 -6.23 -5.76
C ALA A 160 -13.40 -5.77 -5.36
N SER A 161 -12.45 -5.89 -6.30
CA SER A 161 -11.10 -5.34 -6.15
C SER A 161 -11.07 -3.81 -6.14
N GLU A 162 -12.03 -3.14 -6.75
CA GLU A 162 -12.10 -1.66 -6.80
C GLU A 162 -13.54 -1.19 -6.63
N MET A 163 -13.71 -0.01 -6.04
CA MET A 163 -15.04 0.55 -5.72
C MET A 163 -15.84 0.89 -6.99
N LYS A 164 -15.16 1.28 -8.09
CA LYS A 164 -15.83 1.53 -9.39
C LYS A 164 -16.60 0.33 -9.92
N ALA A 165 -16.16 -0.88 -9.57
CA ALA A 165 -16.91 -2.09 -9.91
C ALA A 165 -18.20 -2.21 -9.10
N LEU A 166 -18.20 -1.83 -7.83
CA LEU A 166 -19.40 -1.77 -7.02
C LEU A 166 -20.40 -0.72 -7.55
N TRP A 167 -19.90 0.46 -7.95
CA TRP A 167 -20.75 1.48 -8.59
C TRP A 167 -21.33 1.00 -9.91
N ALA A 168 -20.53 0.34 -10.75
CA ALA A 168 -21.00 -0.27 -12.00
C ALA A 168 -22.03 -1.39 -11.74
N GLY A 169 -21.98 -2.05 -10.58
CA GLY A 169 -22.97 -2.99 -10.08
C GLY A 169 -24.23 -2.34 -9.48
N GLY A 170 -24.32 -1.01 -9.45
CA GLY A 170 -25.51 -0.29 -8.96
C GLY A 170 -25.46 0.12 -7.49
N VAL A 171 -24.26 0.17 -6.88
CA VAL A 171 -24.05 0.78 -5.56
C VAL A 171 -23.92 2.28 -5.72
N ASP A 172 -24.59 3.06 -4.87
CA ASP A 172 -24.54 4.52 -4.92
C ASP A 172 -23.15 5.06 -4.57
N LYS A 173 -22.72 6.09 -5.33
CA LYS A 173 -21.47 6.81 -5.09
C LYS A 173 -21.71 7.98 -4.15
N LEU A 174 -21.85 7.73 -2.85
CA LEU A 174 -22.14 8.73 -1.82
C LEU A 174 -20.88 9.06 -1.02
N PRO A 175 -20.34 10.31 -1.06
CA PRO A 175 -19.15 10.67 -0.29
C PRO A 175 -19.30 10.50 1.23
N ASN A 176 -18.26 9.99 1.88
CA ASN A 176 -18.13 9.97 3.33
C ASN A 176 -17.46 11.28 3.80
N LEU A 177 -18.29 12.23 4.25
CA LEU A 177 -17.83 13.56 4.65
C LEU A 177 -16.92 13.57 5.87
N LYS A 178 -17.02 12.56 6.73
CA LYS A 178 -16.11 12.33 7.87
C LYS A 178 -14.68 12.05 7.39
N MET A 179 -14.52 11.10 6.46
CA MET A 179 -13.22 10.82 5.85
C MET A 179 -12.65 12.04 5.14
N LEU A 180 -13.52 12.78 4.42
CA LEU A 180 -13.14 14.01 3.72
C LEU A 180 -12.67 15.11 4.67
N PHE A 181 -13.36 15.31 5.81
CA PHE A 181 -12.96 16.27 6.84
C PHE A 181 -11.55 15.97 7.37
N ASN A 182 -11.27 14.71 7.69
CA ASN A 182 -9.95 14.29 8.19
C ASN A 182 -8.86 14.39 7.12
N PHE A 183 -9.17 14.10 5.87
CA PHE A 183 -8.23 14.31 4.77
C PHE A 183 -7.87 15.79 4.61
N ILE A 184 -8.87 16.68 4.57
CA ILE A 184 -8.63 18.12 4.39
C ILE A 184 -7.85 18.70 5.58
N THR A 185 -8.21 18.35 6.81
CA THR A 185 -7.67 19.00 8.02
C THR A 185 -6.35 18.41 8.47
N ILE A 186 -6.23 17.10 8.56
CA ILE A 186 -5.04 16.40 9.09
C ILE A 186 -4.30 15.54 8.06
N GLY A 187 -4.86 15.37 6.86
CA GLY A 187 -4.22 14.66 5.75
C GLY A 187 -4.37 13.14 5.80
N TYR A 188 -5.28 12.60 6.61
CA TYR A 188 -5.50 11.16 6.70
C TYR A 188 -6.32 10.65 5.52
N THR A 189 -5.85 9.58 4.90
CA THR A 189 -6.51 8.88 3.78
C THR A 189 -7.16 7.57 4.20
N ASP A 190 -7.02 7.20 5.46
CA ASP A 190 -7.61 6.04 6.12
C ASP A 190 -8.05 6.43 7.53
N ASN A 191 -8.91 5.63 8.13
CA ASN A 191 -9.33 5.79 9.51
C ASN A 191 -8.60 4.75 10.39
N PRO A 192 -7.59 5.15 11.20
CA PRO A 192 -6.86 4.21 12.05
C PRO A 192 -7.70 3.49 13.10
N GLU A 193 -8.83 4.09 13.53
CA GLU A 193 -9.74 3.50 14.51
C GLU A 193 -10.76 2.55 13.88
N ARG A 194 -11.10 2.80 12.61
CA ARG A 194 -12.05 2.00 11.82
C ARG A 194 -11.47 1.70 10.45
N PRO A 195 -10.50 0.78 10.36
CA PRO A 195 -9.72 0.51 9.15
C PRO A 195 -10.59 0.02 7.98
N GLU A 196 -11.82 -0.41 8.24
CA GLU A 196 -12.78 -0.81 7.21
C GLU A 196 -13.41 0.37 6.46
N GLU A 197 -13.39 1.60 7.01
CA GLU A 197 -14.02 2.78 6.38
C GLU A 197 -13.32 3.22 5.10
N THR A 198 -14.10 3.73 4.14
CA THR A 198 -13.63 4.33 2.88
C THR A 198 -14.16 5.76 2.71
N PHE A 199 -13.71 6.46 1.67
CA PHE A 199 -14.27 7.78 1.30
C PHE A 199 -15.70 7.76 0.76
N TYR A 200 -16.36 6.58 0.79
CA TYR A 200 -17.74 6.44 0.34
C TYR A 200 -18.59 5.72 1.40
N GLN A 201 -19.82 6.23 1.58
CA GLN A 201 -20.77 5.62 2.51
C GLN A 201 -21.16 4.22 2.02
N ASN A 202 -21.38 3.30 2.96
CA ASN A 202 -21.81 1.92 2.68
C ASN A 202 -20.86 1.08 1.80
N ILE A 203 -19.65 1.56 1.54
CA ILE A 203 -18.58 0.79 0.93
C ILE A 203 -17.47 0.64 1.96
N PHE A 204 -17.15 -0.61 2.27
CA PHE A 204 -16.12 -0.98 3.24
C PHE A 204 -14.97 -1.69 2.55
N LYS A 205 -13.79 -1.66 3.16
CA LYS A 205 -12.65 -2.51 2.76
C LYS A 205 -12.45 -3.60 3.81
N LEU A 206 -12.09 -4.80 3.39
CA LEU A 206 -11.63 -5.84 4.31
C LEU A 206 -10.25 -5.40 4.85
N PRO A 207 -10.05 -5.24 6.16
CA PRO A 207 -8.78 -4.84 6.72
C PRO A 207 -7.62 -5.80 6.38
N ALA A 208 -6.39 -5.29 6.38
CA ALA A 208 -5.20 -6.12 6.23
C ALA A 208 -5.15 -7.24 7.27
N SER A 209 -4.55 -8.39 6.90
CA SER A 209 -4.46 -9.61 7.73
C SER A 209 -5.81 -10.13 8.26
N SER A 210 -6.90 -9.89 7.53
CA SER A 210 -8.25 -10.32 7.94
C SER A 210 -8.89 -11.26 6.92
N TYR A 211 -9.83 -12.05 7.42
CA TYR A 211 -10.75 -12.81 6.61
C TYR A 211 -12.20 -12.53 7.00
N LEU A 212 -13.09 -12.75 6.07
CA LEU A 212 -14.53 -12.62 6.21
C LEU A 212 -15.19 -13.96 5.84
N LYS A 213 -16.12 -14.43 6.67
CA LYS A 213 -17.02 -15.54 6.37
C LYS A 213 -18.43 -15.01 6.25
N PHE A 214 -19.02 -15.15 5.08
CA PHE A 214 -20.39 -14.77 4.82
C PHE A 214 -21.28 -16.04 4.71
N SER A 215 -22.25 -16.16 5.59
CA SER A 215 -23.23 -17.26 5.56
C SER A 215 -24.45 -16.86 4.73
N PHE A 216 -24.71 -17.60 3.66
CA PHE A 216 -25.92 -17.41 2.87
C PHE A 216 -27.19 -17.78 3.65
N VAL A 217 -27.10 -18.79 4.52
CA VAL A 217 -28.25 -19.27 5.29
C VAL A 217 -28.78 -18.23 6.29
N TYR A 218 -27.85 -17.57 6.99
CA TYR A 218 -28.21 -16.53 7.98
C TYR A 218 -28.17 -15.13 7.38
N PHE A 219 -27.67 -14.99 6.17
CA PHE A 219 -27.42 -13.77 5.42
C PHE A 219 -26.70 -12.70 6.25
N ASN A 220 -25.60 -13.11 6.87
CA ASN A 220 -24.72 -12.26 7.68
C ASN A 220 -23.26 -12.68 7.52
N TYR A 221 -22.35 -11.83 8.01
CA TYR A 221 -20.93 -12.15 7.97
C TYR A 221 -20.25 -11.97 9.33
N THR A 222 -19.10 -12.62 9.47
CA THR A 222 -18.16 -12.43 10.56
C THR A 222 -16.80 -12.08 9.97
N GLU A 223 -16.08 -11.15 10.60
CA GLU A 223 -14.73 -10.77 10.23
C GLU A 223 -13.77 -11.10 11.36
N LYS A 224 -12.58 -11.63 11.03
CA LYS A 224 -11.54 -11.95 12.00
C LYS A 224 -10.15 -11.65 11.44
N LYS A 225 -9.29 -11.09 12.30
CA LYS A 225 -7.87 -10.93 12.03
C LYS A 225 -7.16 -12.28 12.25
N TYR A 226 -6.40 -12.75 11.24
CA TYR A 226 -5.71 -14.04 11.30
C TYR A 226 -4.24 -13.92 11.67
N TRP A 227 -3.64 -12.75 11.53
CA TRP A 227 -2.22 -12.54 11.85
C TRP A 227 -2.01 -11.23 12.59
N ASN A 228 -1.10 -11.25 13.56
CA ASN A 228 -0.68 -10.07 14.31
C ASN A 228 0.79 -10.23 14.71
N LEU A 229 1.49 -9.12 14.83
CA LEU A 229 2.88 -9.04 15.25
C LEU A 229 2.97 -8.33 16.60
N ASP A 230 3.84 -8.83 17.49
CA ASP A 230 4.13 -8.20 18.77
C ASP A 230 5.37 -7.30 18.65
N PRO A 231 5.22 -5.96 18.66
CA PRO A 231 6.34 -5.03 18.47
C PRO A 231 7.22 -4.89 19.72
N VAL A 232 6.85 -5.52 20.84
CA VAL A 232 7.58 -5.41 22.13
C VAL A 232 8.52 -6.58 22.35
N LYS A 233 8.31 -7.70 21.65
CA LYS A 233 9.09 -8.93 21.82
C LYS A 233 10.44 -8.87 21.13
N GLU A 234 11.46 -8.31 21.80
CA GLU A 234 12.81 -8.17 21.25
C GLU A 234 13.74 -9.34 21.59
N LYS A 235 14.57 -9.75 20.62
CA LYS A 235 15.71 -10.69 20.79
C LYS A 235 16.92 -9.92 21.28
N LYS A 236 17.04 -9.73 22.60
CA LYS A 236 18.09 -8.91 23.23
C LYS A 236 19.50 -9.50 23.12
N SER A 237 19.65 -10.79 22.86
CA SER A 237 20.94 -11.51 22.85
C SER A 237 21.51 -11.77 21.45
N ILE A 238 20.87 -11.31 20.37
CA ILE A 238 21.36 -11.50 19.01
C ILE A 238 22.63 -10.67 18.76
N THR A 239 23.66 -11.27 18.21
CA THR A 239 24.90 -10.58 17.81
C THR A 239 24.72 -9.86 16.47
N GLU A 240 25.63 -8.91 16.20
CA GLU A 240 25.63 -8.17 14.93
C GLU A 240 25.79 -9.10 13.72
N SER A 241 26.71 -10.06 13.79
CA SER A 241 26.97 -11.02 12.72
C SER A 241 25.74 -11.88 12.42
N GLU A 242 25.11 -12.44 13.46
CA GLU A 242 23.88 -13.23 13.31
C GLU A 242 22.74 -12.42 12.71
N ALA A 243 22.59 -11.15 13.13
CA ALA A 243 21.55 -10.29 12.61
C ALA A 243 21.76 -9.96 11.11
N ILE A 244 22.99 -9.68 10.71
CA ILE A 244 23.36 -9.42 9.30
C ILE A 244 23.13 -10.67 8.45
N GLU A 245 23.59 -11.84 8.91
CA GLU A 245 23.45 -13.10 8.19
C GLU A 245 21.98 -13.49 8.02
N GLN A 246 21.19 -13.46 9.08
CA GLN A 246 19.78 -13.80 9.04
C GLN A 246 18.97 -12.80 8.19
N PHE A 247 19.24 -11.52 8.30
CA PHE A 247 18.60 -10.50 7.47
C PHE A 247 18.93 -10.72 5.98
N ASN A 248 20.20 -10.96 5.65
CA ASN A 248 20.63 -11.23 4.29
C ASN A 248 19.95 -12.48 3.71
N PHE A 249 19.88 -13.55 4.49
CA PHE A 249 19.17 -14.77 4.10
C PHE A 249 17.68 -14.48 3.81
N LEU A 250 16.96 -13.87 4.75
CA LEU A 250 15.53 -13.63 4.62
C LEU A 250 15.20 -12.70 3.45
N LEU A 251 15.98 -11.63 3.23
CA LEU A 251 15.75 -10.72 2.11
C LEU A 251 16.08 -11.39 0.77
N THR A 252 17.12 -12.21 0.71
CA THR A 252 17.48 -12.95 -0.50
C THR A 252 16.41 -13.96 -0.86
N GLU A 253 15.92 -14.73 0.11
CA GLU A 253 14.82 -15.69 -0.13
C GLU A 253 13.52 -14.97 -0.52
N SER A 254 13.23 -13.83 0.10
CA SER A 254 12.08 -13.02 -0.29
C SER A 254 12.15 -12.56 -1.74
N VAL A 255 13.32 -12.08 -2.20
CA VAL A 255 13.53 -11.70 -3.61
C VAL A 255 13.37 -12.92 -4.52
N LYS A 256 14.02 -14.06 -4.22
CA LYS A 256 13.95 -15.27 -5.03
C LYS A 256 12.51 -15.77 -5.21
N ARG A 257 11.72 -15.81 -4.14
CA ARG A 257 10.33 -16.23 -4.21
C ARG A 257 9.51 -15.29 -5.09
N ARG A 258 9.74 -13.98 -4.99
CA ARG A 258 9.05 -12.94 -5.78
C ARG A 258 9.52 -12.84 -7.22
N LEU A 259 10.58 -13.57 -7.60
CA LEU A 259 11.01 -13.77 -8.99
C LEU A 259 10.28 -14.92 -9.70
N ARG A 260 9.49 -15.74 -8.98
CA ARG A 260 8.68 -16.81 -9.57
C ARG A 260 7.64 -16.22 -10.51
N SER A 261 7.81 -16.44 -11.81
CA SER A 261 6.98 -15.84 -12.85
C SER A 261 7.25 -16.52 -14.19
N ASP A 262 6.21 -16.73 -14.98
CA ASP A 262 6.31 -17.23 -16.37
C ASP A 262 6.44 -16.07 -17.37
N VAL A 263 6.46 -14.83 -16.89
CA VAL A 263 6.69 -13.61 -17.68
C VAL A 263 7.88 -12.82 -17.15
N ALA A 264 8.40 -11.89 -17.97
CA ALA A 264 9.56 -11.08 -17.61
C ALA A 264 9.30 -10.22 -16.37
N VAL A 265 10.28 -10.22 -15.45
CA VAL A 265 10.28 -9.42 -14.23
C VAL A 265 11.29 -8.28 -14.37
N GLY A 266 10.84 -7.05 -14.16
CA GLY A 266 11.67 -5.85 -14.08
C GLY A 266 11.76 -5.30 -12.66
N ALA A 267 12.28 -4.08 -12.52
CA ALA A 267 12.35 -3.39 -11.22
C ALA A 267 12.18 -1.88 -11.35
N SER A 268 11.52 -1.26 -10.37
CA SER A 268 11.62 0.17 -10.15
C SER A 268 12.98 0.49 -9.52
N LEU A 269 13.73 1.43 -10.08
CA LEU A 269 15.06 1.79 -9.61
C LEU A 269 15.19 3.30 -9.42
N SER A 270 15.07 3.78 -8.18
CA SER A 270 15.31 5.19 -7.85
C SER A 270 16.79 5.51 -7.62
N GLY A 271 17.67 4.52 -7.54
CA GLY A 271 19.05 4.70 -7.09
C GLY A 271 19.18 4.87 -5.56
N GLY A 272 18.07 4.77 -4.83
CA GLY A 272 18.08 4.68 -3.37
C GLY A 272 18.52 3.31 -2.87
N LEU A 273 18.87 3.23 -1.58
CA LEU A 273 19.38 2.01 -0.93
C LEU A 273 18.46 0.79 -1.14
N ASP A 274 17.14 0.99 -1.01
CA ASP A 274 16.14 -0.09 -1.02
C ASP A 274 16.02 -0.71 -2.42
N SER A 275 15.71 0.11 -3.42
CA SER A 275 15.56 -0.34 -4.82
C SER A 275 16.87 -0.91 -5.36
N SER A 276 18.02 -0.28 -5.04
CA SER A 276 19.34 -0.79 -5.42
C SER A 276 19.65 -2.13 -4.78
N SER A 277 19.28 -2.34 -3.51
CA SER A 277 19.45 -3.62 -2.81
C SER A 277 18.63 -4.75 -3.44
N ILE A 278 17.41 -4.45 -3.91
CA ILE A 278 16.57 -5.42 -4.62
C ILE A 278 17.18 -5.77 -5.98
N VAL A 279 17.50 -4.76 -6.80
CA VAL A 279 18.09 -4.97 -8.14
C VAL A 279 19.39 -5.78 -8.04
N THR A 280 20.25 -5.46 -7.08
CA THR A 280 21.48 -6.23 -6.82
C THR A 280 21.19 -7.71 -6.56
N ARG A 281 20.21 -8.03 -5.70
CA ARG A 281 19.83 -9.42 -5.40
C ARG A 281 19.17 -10.13 -6.59
N MET A 282 18.42 -9.40 -7.42
CA MET A 282 17.91 -9.95 -8.68
C MET A 282 19.09 -10.38 -9.58
N CYS A 283 20.11 -9.53 -9.73
CA CYS A 283 21.31 -9.83 -10.52
C CYS A 283 22.10 -11.01 -9.94
N GLN A 284 22.27 -11.06 -8.61
CA GLN A 284 22.90 -12.19 -7.92
C GLN A 284 22.13 -13.51 -8.07
N ALA A 285 20.80 -13.43 -8.26
CA ALA A 285 19.95 -14.57 -8.59
C ALA A 285 19.97 -14.94 -10.10
N GLY A 286 20.84 -14.33 -10.90
CA GLY A 286 20.99 -14.59 -12.33
C GLY A 286 20.01 -13.87 -13.24
N GLN A 287 19.25 -12.90 -12.73
CA GLN A 287 18.33 -12.09 -13.52
C GLN A 287 19.00 -10.82 -14.07
N MET A 288 18.58 -10.39 -15.26
CA MET A 288 19.00 -9.12 -15.86
C MET A 288 17.76 -8.24 -16.09
N PRO A 289 17.20 -7.63 -15.01
CA PRO A 289 15.94 -6.92 -15.12
C PRO A 289 16.06 -5.64 -15.96
N LYS A 290 15.04 -5.32 -16.74
CA LYS A 290 14.81 -3.95 -17.20
C LYS A 290 14.47 -3.10 -15.98
N THR A 291 15.10 -1.93 -15.88
CA THR A 291 14.86 -1.00 -14.76
C THR A 291 14.15 0.26 -15.23
N PHE A 292 13.34 0.85 -14.34
CA PHE A 292 12.53 2.03 -14.62
C PHE A 292 12.79 3.08 -13.55
N THR A 293 13.13 4.31 -13.98
CA THR A 293 13.55 5.39 -13.08
C THR A 293 12.75 6.65 -13.41
N ALA A 294 12.03 7.23 -12.45
CA ALA A 294 11.46 8.56 -12.63
C ALA A 294 12.60 9.60 -12.68
N SER A 295 12.55 10.48 -13.68
CA SER A 295 13.55 11.51 -13.92
C SER A 295 12.89 12.89 -13.94
N PHE A 296 13.52 13.84 -13.27
CA PHE A 296 13.07 15.22 -13.15
C PHE A 296 14.18 16.17 -13.58
N PRO A 297 14.46 16.30 -14.89
CA PRO A 297 15.60 17.07 -15.40
C PRO A 297 15.60 18.50 -14.87
N GLY A 298 16.74 18.92 -14.29
CA GLY A 298 16.91 20.25 -13.69
C GLY A 298 16.37 20.41 -12.28
N PHE A 299 15.82 19.35 -11.68
CA PHE A 299 15.42 19.36 -10.28
C PHE A 299 16.56 18.86 -9.38
N GLU A 300 16.83 19.57 -8.30
CA GLU A 300 17.95 19.28 -7.39
C GLU A 300 17.91 17.89 -6.75
N LYS A 301 16.70 17.29 -6.66
CA LYS A 301 16.48 15.97 -6.09
C LYS A 301 16.29 14.87 -7.15
N ASP A 302 16.72 15.10 -8.41
CA ASP A 302 16.73 14.05 -9.43
C ASP A 302 17.73 12.95 -9.05
N GLU A 303 17.27 11.72 -8.94
CA GLU A 303 18.07 10.57 -8.52
C GLU A 303 18.63 9.75 -9.69
N THR A 304 18.43 10.18 -10.94
CA THR A 304 18.83 9.43 -12.15
C THR A 304 20.30 9.04 -12.13
N ALA A 305 21.18 9.92 -11.65
CA ALA A 305 22.62 9.64 -11.55
C ALA A 305 22.94 8.46 -10.63
N PHE A 306 22.22 8.29 -9.52
CA PHE A 306 22.41 7.16 -8.61
C PHE A 306 21.88 5.84 -9.23
N ALA A 307 20.75 5.90 -9.94
CA ALA A 307 20.25 4.74 -10.68
C ALA A 307 21.27 4.28 -11.75
N GLN A 308 21.95 5.21 -12.42
CA GLN A 308 23.00 4.91 -13.40
C GLN A 308 24.19 4.15 -12.79
N LEU A 309 24.58 4.42 -11.55
CA LEU A 309 25.66 3.67 -10.89
C LEU A 309 25.34 2.16 -10.81
N ILE A 310 24.11 1.80 -10.49
CA ILE A 310 23.68 0.41 -10.43
C ILE A 310 23.58 -0.21 -11.82
N THR A 311 22.98 0.50 -12.77
CA THR A 311 22.82 -0.04 -14.12
C THR A 311 24.16 -0.22 -14.84
N GLN A 312 25.14 0.63 -14.59
CA GLN A 312 26.52 0.46 -15.08
C GLN A 312 27.22 -0.73 -14.42
N GLN A 313 27.09 -0.87 -13.08
CA GLN A 313 27.72 -1.98 -12.34
C GLN A 313 27.28 -3.35 -12.84
N TYR A 314 25.99 -3.50 -13.18
CA TYR A 314 25.39 -4.78 -13.60
C TYR A 314 25.07 -4.85 -15.10
N ASN A 315 25.48 -3.84 -15.89
CA ASN A 315 25.19 -3.74 -17.33
C ASN A 315 23.70 -3.91 -17.67
N LEU A 316 22.83 -3.19 -16.93
CA LEU A 316 21.38 -3.27 -17.09
C LEU A 316 20.85 -2.21 -18.06
N THR A 317 19.74 -2.52 -18.72
CA THR A 317 18.98 -1.55 -19.49
C THR A 317 18.06 -0.76 -18.57
N ASN A 318 18.31 0.57 -18.48
CA ASN A 318 17.44 1.49 -17.73
C ASN A 318 16.53 2.27 -18.68
N HIS A 319 15.28 2.47 -18.24
CA HIS A 319 14.28 3.28 -18.93
C HIS A 319 13.91 4.50 -18.07
N PRO A 320 14.58 5.64 -18.22
CA PRO A 320 14.21 6.87 -17.53
C PRO A 320 12.85 7.38 -18.03
N VAL A 321 12.06 7.90 -17.11
CA VAL A 321 10.71 8.42 -17.35
C VAL A 321 10.69 9.88 -16.96
N SER A 322 10.71 10.78 -17.94
CA SER A 322 10.56 12.21 -17.68
C SER A 322 9.11 12.54 -17.30
N VAL A 323 8.92 13.14 -16.14
CA VAL A 323 7.61 13.51 -15.62
C VAL A 323 7.55 15.02 -15.41
N ASN A 324 6.47 15.66 -15.88
CA ASN A 324 6.29 17.10 -15.77
C ASN A 324 4.85 17.51 -15.38
N GLY A 325 4.68 18.78 -15.03
CA GLY A 325 3.39 19.29 -14.52
C GLY A 325 2.29 19.42 -15.57
N ASP A 326 2.62 19.65 -16.85
CA ASP A 326 1.61 19.73 -17.93
C ASP A 326 1.00 18.36 -18.20
N ALA A 327 1.84 17.33 -18.22
CA ALA A 327 1.37 15.94 -18.33
C ALA A 327 0.52 15.52 -17.12
N LEU A 328 0.83 16.00 -15.91
CA LEU A 328 -0.02 15.77 -14.73
C LEU A 328 -1.46 16.24 -14.96
N ILE A 329 -1.64 17.45 -15.50
CA ILE A 329 -3.00 17.98 -15.73
C ILE A 329 -3.72 17.23 -16.84
N THR A 330 -3.03 16.84 -17.89
CA THR A 330 -3.58 16.03 -18.98
C THR A 330 -4.09 14.67 -18.46
N ASP A 331 -3.32 14.03 -17.58
CA ASP A 331 -3.63 12.70 -17.03
C ASP A 331 -4.49 12.75 -15.75
N TRP A 332 -4.80 13.95 -15.21
CA TRP A 332 -5.43 14.12 -13.89
C TRP A 332 -6.72 13.31 -13.70
N GLU A 333 -7.63 13.40 -14.66
CA GLU A 333 -8.93 12.71 -14.56
C GLU A 333 -8.74 11.18 -14.59
N LYS A 334 -7.82 10.69 -15.42
CA LYS A 334 -7.49 9.28 -15.51
C LYS A 334 -6.84 8.80 -14.20
N LEU A 335 -5.92 9.59 -13.63
CA LEU A 335 -5.32 9.27 -12.34
C LEU A 335 -6.36 9.19 -11.23
N CYS A 336 -7.24 10.20 -11.11
CA CYS A 336 -8.34 10.20 -10.12
C CYS A 336 -9.31 9.03 -10.31
N TYR A 337 -9.65 8.68 -11.56
CA TYR A 337 -10.49 7.53 -11.87
C TYR A 337 -9.90 6.21 -11.35
N HIS A 338 -8.59 6.03 -11.48
CA HIS A 338 -7.93 4.82 -10.98
C HIS A 338 -7.69 4.87 -9.47
N GLN A 339 -7.38 6.02 -8.90
CA GLN A 339 -7.18 6.15 -7.44
C GLN A 339 -8.49 6.01 -6.66
N GLU A 340 -9.63 6.47 -7.20
CA GLU A 340 -10.97 6.47 -6.59
C GLU A 340 -11.12 7.33 -5.33
N GLU A 341 -10.05 7.52 -4.57
CA GLU A 341 -9.99 8.24 -3.30
C GLU A 341 -8.94 9.35 -3.36
N PRO A 342 -9.03 10.37 -2.51
CA PRO A 342 -8.06 11.45 -2.46
C PRO A 342 -6.64 10.95 -2.13
N PHE A 343 -5.64 11.71 -2.57
CA PHE A 343 -4.22 11.43 -2.36
C PHE A 343 -3.41 12.68 -2.03
N GLY A 344 -2.35 12.50 -1.20
CA GLY A 344 -1.65 13.59 -0.54
C GLY A 344 -0.65 14.37 -1.40
N SER A 345 -0.14 13.80 -2.52
CA SER A 345 0.93 14.44 -3.27
C SER A 345 1.08 13.99 -4.72
N ALA A 346 1.85 14.75 -5.50
CA ALA A 346 2.19 14.43 -6.89
C ALA A 346 3.11 13.22 -7.07
N SER A 347 3.66 12.65 -5.99
CA SER A 347 4.49 11.43 -6.05
C SER A 347 3.70 10.24 -6.62
N ILE A 348 2.38 10.23 -6.39
CA ILE A 348 1.46 9.22 -6.92
C ILE A 348 1.46 9.26 -8.46
N TYR A 349 1.44 10.46 -9.05
CA TYR A 349 1.52 10.61 -10.50
C TYR A 349 2.87 10.16 -11.07
N ALA A 350 3.97 10.52 -10.42
CA ALA A 350 5.28 10.09 -10.87
C ALA A 350 5.42 8.55 -10.87
N GLN A 351 4.89 7.88 -9.84
CA GLN A 351 4.82 6.42 -9.77
C GLN A 351 3.94 5.82 -10.89
N TYR A 352 2.77 6.44 -11.15
CA TYR A 352 1.89 6.05 -12.26
C TYR A 352 2.64 6.03 -13.60
N LYS A 353 3.45 7.08 -13.89
CA LYS A 353 4.23 7.17 -15.14
C LYS A 353 5.34 6.13 -15.23
N VAL A 354 5.95 5.74 -14.11
CA VAL A 354 6.94 4.64 -14.07
C VAL A 354 6.28 3.32 -14.50
N TYR A 355 5.09 3.00 -13.98
CA TYR A 355 4.38 1.77 -14.34
C TYR A 355 3.80 1.82 -15.77
N GLU A 356 3.37 3.00 -16.24
CA GLU A 356 2.99 3.19 -17.64
C GLU A 356 4.18 2.88 -18.58
N LYS A 357 5.39 3.30 -18.21
CA LYS A 357 6.60 2.99 -18.98
C LYS A 357 6.93 1.50 -18.97
N ALA A 358 6.75 0.82 -17.84
CA ALA A 358 6.95 -0.62 -17.75
C ALA A 358 6.01 -1.38 -18.70
N LYS A 359 4.73 -1.01 -18.74
CA LYS A 359 3.76 -1.53 -19.72
C LYS A 359 4.22 -1.32 -21.16
N GLN A 360 4.66 -0.10 -21.51
CA GLN A 360 5.18 0.24 -22.85
C GLN A 360 6.38 -0.64 -23.25
N GLN A 361 7.18 -1.06 -22.27
CA GLN A 361 8.33 -1.96 -22.44
C GLN A 361 7.97 -3.45 -22.31
N GLN A 362 6.67 -3.78 -22.26
CA GLN A 362 6.13 -5.14 -22.15
C GLN A 362 6.61 -5.89 -20.90
N VAL A 363 6.84 -5.16 -19.80
CA VAL A 363 7.15 -5.74 -18.49
C VAL A 363 5.88 -5.77 -17.67
N LYS A 364 5.40 -6.97 -17.34
CA LYS A 364 4.16 -7.18 -16.58
C LYS A 364 4.37 -7.22 -15.06
N VAL A 365 5.59 -7.51 -14.59
CA VAL A 365 5.92 -7.66 -13.17
C VAL A 365 7.10 -6.76 -12.81
N LEU A 366 6.97 -5.99 -11.72
CA LEU A 366 8.04 -5.17 -11.16
C LEU A 366 8.31 -5.54 -9.70
N LEU A 367 9.58 -5.60 -9.30
CA LEU A 367 9.98 -5.56 -7.91
C LEU A 367 10.22 -4.10 -7.48
N ASP A 368 9.68 -3.73 -6.31
CA ASP A 368 9.77 -2.37 -5.75
C ASP A 368 10.24 -2.38 -4.29
N GLY A 369 10.84 -1.27 -3.84
CA GLY A 369 11.47 -1.11 -2.53
C GLY A 369 10.55 -0.68 -1.39
N GLN A 370 9.24 -0.61 -1.59
CA GLN A 370 8.29 -0.18 -0.57
C GLN A 370 8.29 -1.12 0.65
N GLY A 371 7.95 -0.59 1.83
CA GLY A 371 7.99 -1.31 3.11
C GLY A 371 9.34 -1.25 3.83
N ALA A 372 10.43 -0.89 3.14
CA ALA A 372 11.75 -0.78 3.77
C ALA A 372 11.85 0.41 4.74
N ASP A 373 11.27 1.56 4.40
CA ASP A 373 11.30 2.76 5.24
C ASP A 373 10.50 2.57 6.55
N GLU A 374 9.37 1.89 6.47
CA GLU A 374 8.46 1.63 7.59
C GLU A 374 9.03 0.58 8.55
N THR A 375 9.72 -0.43 8.04
CA THR A 375 10.23 -1.55 8.86
C THR A 375 11.67 -1.35 9.37
N LEU A 376 12.48 -0.56 8.65
CA LEU A 376 13.91 -0.32 8.93
C LEU A 376 14.20 1.13 9.38
N ALA A 377 13.17 1.90 9.73
CA ALA A 377 13.28 3.28 10.21
C ALA A 377 13.94 4.23 9.20
N GLY A 378 13.52 4.21 7.93
CA GLY A 378 14.15 5.00 6.88
C GLY A 378 13.85 6.51 6.91
N TYR A 379 12.71 6.93 7.48
CA TYR A 379 12.32 8.34 7.51
C TYR A 379 13.00 9.11 8.64
N HIS A 380 13.37 10.39 8.40
CA HIS A 380 14.00 11.26 9.39
C HIS A 380 13.16 11.45 10.66
N LYS A 381 11.83 11.40 10.58
CA LYS A 381 10.94 11.48 11.75
C LYS A 381 11.29 10.46 12.84
N TYR A 382 11.89 9.31 12.48
CA TYR A 382 12.22 8.23 13.41
C TYR A 382 13.42 8.53 14.31
N TYR A 383 14.33 9.46 13.94
CA TYR A 383 15.42 9.88 14.80
C TYR A 383 14.94 10.37 16.16
N LYS A 384 13.87 11.19 16.20
CA LYS A 384 13.31 11.71 17.45
C LYS A 384 12.86 10.60 18.38
N TRP A 385 12.16 9.59 17.83
CA TRP A 385 11.68 8.45 18.59
C TRP A 385 12.83 7.58 19.11
N TYR A 386 13.83 7.33 18.29
CA TYR A 386 15.03 6.60 18.70
C TYR A 386 15.80 7.34 19.82
N TRP A 387 16.01 8.64 19.69
CA TRP A 387 16.69 9.41 20.72
C TRP A 387 15.88 9.54 22.01
N GLN A 388 14.55 9.62 21.95
CA GLN A 388 13.68 9.57 23.12
C GLN A 388 13.78 8.22 23.83
N GLU A 389 13.82 7.11 23.08
CA GLU A 389 14.04 5.77 23.64
C GLU A 389 15.40 5.65 24.31
N LEU A 390 16.48 6.09 23.65
CA LEU A 390 17.82 6.09 24.24
C LEU A 390 17.89 6.98 25.50
N PHE A 391 17.23 8.14 25.50
CA PHE A 391 17.18 9.04 26.63
C PHE A 391 16.45 8.39 27.82
N ARG A 392 15.29 7.82 27.60
CA ARG A 392 14.50 7.11 28.64
C ARG A 392 15.27 5.94 29.23
N ASN A 393 15.99 5.19 28.40
CA ASN A 393 16.81 4.05 28.82
C ASN A 393 18.20 4.45 29.36
N ARG A 394 18.47 5.75 29.55
CA ARG A 394 19.77 6.30 30.02
C ARG A 394 20.96 5.92 29.12
N LYS A 395 20.71 5.58 27.85
CA LYS A 395 21.71 5.18 26.83
C LYS A 395 22.16 6.33 25.94
N LEU A 396 21.59 7.54 26.08
CA LEU A 396 21.99 8.73 25.32
C LEU A 396 23.19 9.47 26.00
N SER A 397 24.11 8.72 26.63
CA SER A 397 25.27 9.30 27.32
C SER A 397 26.22 9.93 26.29
N GLY A 398 26.83 11.08 26.63
CA GLY A 398 27.74 11.83 25.76
C GLY A 398 27.11 12.30 24.45
N ARG A 399 25.80 12.14 24.25
CA ARG A 399 25.06 12.49 23.01
C ARG A 399 25.67 11.91 21.74
N LYS A 400 26.32 10.75 21.79
CA LYS A 400 27.06 10.15 20.67
C LYS A 400 26.21 10.04 19.40
N GLU A 401 24.98 9.48 19.50
CA GLU A 401 24.07 9.33 18.36
C GLU A 401 23.61 10.68 17.78
N LEU A 402 23.35 11.69 18.64
CA LEU A 402 23.01 13.04 18.17
C LEU A 402 24.18 13.69 17.43
N ILE A 403 25.40 13.51 17.94
CA ILE A 403 26.61 14.07 17.33
C ILE A 403 26.88 13.37 15.99
N ALA A 404 26.75 12.04 15.95
CA ALA A 404 26.92 11.27 14.73
C ALA A 404 25.91 11.70 13.63
N ALA A 405 24.63 11.81 13.98
CA ALA A 405 23.60 12.28 13.05
C ALA A 405 23.89 13.69 12.52
N ARG A 406 24.30 14.62 13.39
CA ARG A 406 24.66 15.98 12.98
C ARG A 406 25.87 16.04 12.04
N LYS A 407 26.88 15.20 12.26
CA LYS A 407 28.03 15.08 11.34
C LYS A 407 27.61 14.62 9.93
N LEU A 408 26.51 13.90 9.84
CA LEU A 408 25.91 13.44 8.59
C LEU A 408 24.89 14.44 7.99
N GLY A 409 24.81 15.66 8.55
CA GLY A 409 23.89 16.71 8.07
C GLY A 409 22.46 16.58 8.57
N ILE A 410 22.17 15.64 9.48
CA ILE A 410 20.81 15.44 10.04
C ILE A 410 20.56 16.49 11.14
N ASN A 411 19.72 17.47 10.85
CA ASN A 411 19.43 18.60 11.73
C ASN A 411 18.10 18.47 12.50
N GLU A 412 17.66 17.23 12.78
CA GLU A 412 16.44 17.01 13.56
C GLU A 412 16.59 17.61 14.98
N PRO A 413 15.64 18.46 15.41
CA PRO A 413 15.72 19.10 16.72
C PRO A 413 15.42 18.09 17.85
N PHE A 414 16.30 18.05 18.86
CA PHE A 414 16.06 17.29 20.10
C PHE A 414 16.10 18.25 21.30
N THR A 415 14.95 18.81 21.61
CA THR A 415 14.76 19.88 22.59
C THR A 415 14.35 19.33 23.95
N TRP A 416 14.18 20.22 24.95
CA TRP A 416 13.65 19.86 26.27
C TRP A 416 12.23 19.26 26.19
N LYS A 417 11.40 19.68 25.23
CA LYS A 417 10.07 19.08 24.97
C LYS A 417 10.18 17.59 24.61
N ASN A 418 11.16 17.22 23.80
CA ASN A 418 11.40 15.82 23.45
C ASN A 418 11.84 14.97 24.65
N LYS A 419 12.58 15.57 25.62
CA LYS A 419 12.97 14.89 26.84
C LYS A 419 11.78 14.67 27.78
N ILE A 420 10.88 15.66 27.91
CA ILE A 420 9.62 15.49 28.64
C ILE A 420 8.76 14.40 27.99
N ALA A 421 8.59 14.46 26.67
CA ALA A 421 7.85 13.43 25.93
C ALA A 421 8.46 12.02 26.09
N ALA A 422 9.78 11.91 26.26
CA ALA A 422 10.42 10.62 26.53
C ALA A 422 10.04 10.04 27.89
N TRP A 423 9.88 10.88 28.94
CA TRP A 423 9.47 10.43 30.27
C TRP A 423 7.96 10.27 30.45
N PHE A 424 7.18 11.10 29.74
CA PHE A 424 5.72 11.15 29.85
C PHE A 424 5.07 11.03 28.46
N PRO A 425 5.27 9.91 27.75
CA PRO A 425 4.85 9.80 26.35
C PRO A 425 3.33 9.86 26.19
N SER A 426 2.55 9.23 27.06
CA SER A 426 1.09 9.29 27.02
C SER A 426 0.55 10.71 27.19
N PHE A 427 1.16 11.51 28.09
CA PHE A 427 0.79 12.91 28.23
C PHE A 427 1.13 13.73 26.97
N ALA A 428 2.31 13.51 26.40
CA ALA A 428 2.70 14.17 25.15
C ALA A 428 1.75 13.82 24.00
N SER A 429 1.30 12.58 23.93
CA SER A 429 0.32 12.08 22.95
C SER A 429 -1.02 12.81 23.07
N ILE A 430 -1.58 12.92 24.28
CA ILE A 430 -2.84 13.66 24.54
C ILE A 430 -2.69 15.14 24.14
N VAL A 431 -1.54 15.76 24.44
CA VAL A 431 -1.30 17.16 24.04
C VAL A 431 -1.28 17.30 22.51
N MET A 432 -0.63 16.38 21.80
CA MET A 432 -0.59 16.40 20.35
C MET A 432 -1.99 16.17 19.74
N GLU A 433 -2.73 15.19 20.22
CA GLU A 433 -4.11 14.93 19.80
C GLU A 433 -4.98 16.17 19.94
N ARG A 434 -4.97 16.84 21.10
CA ARG A 434 -5.68 18.10 21.32
C ARG A 434 -5.26 19.21 20.36
N GLN A 435 -3.97 19.30 20.02
CA GLN A 435 -3.46 20.30 19.08
C GLN A 435 -3.96 20.01 17.64
N TYR A 436 -3.98 18.75 17.21
CA TYR A 436 -4.51 18.36 15.91
C TYR A 436 -6.01 18.60 15.84
N LEU A 437 -6.77 18.23 16.86
CA LEU A 437 -8.19 18.51 16.97
C LEU A 437 -8.48 20.01 16.91
N ALA A 438 -7.79 20.81 17.72
CA ALA A 438 -7.94 22.25 17.71
C ALA A 438 -7.65 22.86 16.34
N ARG A 439 -6.61 22.39 15.64
CA ARG A 439 -6.30 22.82 14.27
C ARG A 439 -7.41 22.45 13.29
N ALA A 440 -7.94 21.23 13.38
CA ALA A 440 -9.02 20.76 12.53
C ALA A 440 -10.28 21.61 12.73
N LEU A 441 -10.68 21.84 13.97
CA LEU A 441 -11.88 22.62 14.34
C LEU A 441 -11.75 24.12 14.07
N SER A 442 -10.54 24.65 13.99
CA SER A 442 -10.27 26.07 13.67
C SER A 442 -9.79 26.29 12.24
N HIS A 443 -10.02 25.33 11.34
CA HIS A 443 -9.56 25.43 9.95
C HIS A 443 -10.15 26.66 9.26
N PRO A 444 -9.31 27.59 8.74
CA PRO A 444 -9.77 28.91 8.32
C PRO A 444 -10.67 28.89 7.09
N ASP A 445 -10.54 27.88 6.25
CA ASP A 445 -11.18 27.79 4.94
C ASP A 445 -12.48 26.98 4.94
N LEU A 446 -12.72 26.14 5.95
CA LEU A 446 -13.92 25.32 6.04
C LEU A 446 -15.13 26.14 6.52
N THR A 447 -16.31 25.79 6.03
CA THR A 447 -17.56 26.38 6.54
C THR A 447 -17.82 25.95 7.98
N LEU A 448 -18.46 26.81 8.77
CA LEU A 448 -18.79 26.48 10.17
C LEU A 448 -19.75 25.30 10.25
N ASP A 449 -20.70 25.22 9.33
CA ASP A 449 -21.67 24.13 9.22
C ASP A 449 -20.96 22.79 9.01
N PHE A 450 -20.04 22.73 8.04
CA PHE A 450 -19.25 21.50 7.79
C PHE A 450 -18.42 21.10 9.00
N ILE A 451 -17.73 22.06 9.67
CA ILE A 451 -16.95 21.78 10.89
C ILE A 451 -17.85 21.23 12.01
N GLN A 452 -19.01 21.85 12.26
CA GLN A 452 -19.92 21.46 13.35
C GLN A 452 -20.46 20.05 13.16
N HIS A 453 -20.84 19.69 11.94
CA HIS A 453 -21.33 18.33 11.62
C HIS A 453 -20.25 17.25 11.74
N GLN A 454 -18.96 17.60 11.55
CA GLN A 454 -17.84 16.65 11.57
C GLN A 454 -16.94 16.79 12.81
N SER A 455 -17.28 17.67 13.76
CA SER A 455 -16.40 18.03 14.89
C SER A 455 -16.06 16.86 15.84
N SER A 456 -16.92 15.85 15.93
CA SER A 456 -16.70 14.62 16.71
C SER A 456 -15.91 13.55 15.94
N GLU A 457 -15.61 13.80 14.68
CA GLU A 457 -15.06 12.79 13.75
C GLU A 457 -13.57 13.01 13.44
N ALA A 458 -12.92 13.95 14.13
CA ALA A 458 -11.47 14.16 14.00
C ALA A 458 -10.72 13.08 14.81
N TYR A 459 -9.95 12.23 14.11
CA TYR A 459 -9.29 11.07 14.69
C TYR A 459 -7.77 11.06 14.48
N TYR A 460 -7.07 12.00 15.07
CA TYR A 460 -5.64 11.86 15.19
C TYR A 460 -5.31 10.73 16.17
N THR A 461 -4.69 9.67 15.68
CA THR A 461 -4.35 8.47 16.47
C THR A 461 -2.85 8.42 16.73
N PRO A 462 -2.41 8.36 17.99
CA PRO A 462 -1.00 8.17 18.35
C PRO A 462 -0.62 6.69 18.34
N PRO A 463 0.70 6.36 18.31
CA PRO A 463 1.16 5.01 18.53
C PRO A 463 0.83 4.49 19.94
N ASP A 464 0.46 3.22 20.08
CA ASP A 464 0.23 2.57 21.39
C ASP A 464 1.53 2.37 22.16
N TYR A 465 2.63 2.14 21.46
CA TYR A 465 3.96 1.90 22.04
C TYR A 465 4.91 3.02 21.65
N PHE A 466 5.59 3.60 22.63
CA PHE A 466 6.42 4.80 22.47
C PHE A 466 7.93 4.51 22.36
N ASN A 467 8.31 3.29 21.97
CA ASN A 467 9.66 2.94 21.52
C ASN A 467 9.74 2.95 20.00
N LEU A 468 10.94 2.82 19.43
CA LEU A 468 11.11 2.86 17.98
C LEU A 468 10.30 1.76 17.28
N ASN A 469 10.36 0.52 17.78
CA ASN A 469 9.59 -0.59 17.21
C ASN A 469 8.08 -0.33 17.24
N GLY A 470 7.55 0.24 18.31
CA GLY A 470 6.13 0.58 18.42
C GLY A 470 5.69 1.63 17.41
N VAL A 471 6.53 2.63 17.16
CA VAL A 471 6.26 3.66 16.14
C VAL A 471 6.36 3.09 14.73
N LEU A 472 7.33 2.21 14.48
CA LEU A 472 7.41 1.48 13.21
C LEU A 472 6.19 0.57 13.01
N TYR A 473 5.75 -0.12 14.06
CA TYR A 473 4.52 -0.92 14.03
C TYR A 473 3.31 -0.07 13.64
N PHE A 474 3.13 1.07 14.29
CA PHE A 474 2.05 2.00 13.97
C PHE A 474 2.09 2.42 12.48
N ASN A 475 3.27 2.80 11.97
CA ASN A 475 3.40 3.21 10.57
C ASN A 475 3.28 2.06 9.57
N THR A 476 3.53 0.81 9.98
CA THR A 476 3.43 -0.37 9.11
C THR A 476 2.02 -0.95 9.08
N PHE A 477 1.31 -0.95 10.24
CA PHE A 477 0.07 -1.74 10.40
C PHE A 477 -1.17 -0.92 10.76
N THR A 478 -1.00 0.36 11.13
CA THR A 478 -2.13 1.20 11.57
C THR A 478 -2.33 2.40 10.66
N HIS A 479 -1.25 3.12 10.30
CA HIS A 479 -1.37 4.34 9.51
C HIS A 479 -0.07 4.67 8.76
N GLY A 480 -0.11 4.65 7.43
CA GLY A 480 0.98 5.04 6.53
C GLY A 480 1.29 4.03 5.44
N LEU A 481 1.70 2.80 5.77
CA LEU A 481 2.08 1.81 4.74
C LEU A 481 0.88 1.41 3.86
N GLU A 482 -0.29 1.16 4.43
CA GLU A 482 -1.48 0.74 3.66
C GLU A 482 -1.87 1.78 2.60
N GLU A 483 -1.72 3.07 2.91
CA GLU A 483 -1.90 4.16 1.95
C GLU A 483 -0.94 4.04 0.76
N LEU A 484 0.35 3.80 1.02
CA LEU A 484 1.37 3.63 -0.03
C LEU A 484 1.10 2.40 -0.89
N LEU A 485 0.67 1.29 -0.27
CA LEU A 485 0.30 0.05 -0.96
C LEU A 485 -0.93 0.25 -1.85
N ARG A 486 -1.94 0.99 -1.39
CA ARG A 486 -3.10 1.37 -2.18
C ARG A 486 -2.68 2.15 -3.43
N PHE A 487 -1.84 3.18 -3.29
CA PHE A 487 -1.37 3.96 -4.42
C PHE A 487 -0.57 3.10 -5.42
N ALA A 488 0.30 2.22 -4.92
CA ALA A 488 1.08 1.33 -5.76
C ALA A 488 0.19 0.35 -6.54
N ASP A 489 -0.77 -0.32 -5.87
CA ASP A 489 -1.70 -1.23 -6.54
C ASP A 489 -2.53 -0.49 -7.60
N ARG A 490 -3.13 0.66 -7.25
CA ARG A 490 -3.97 1.43 -8.19
C ARG A 490 -3.18 1.91 -9.41
N ASN A 491 -1.99 2.47 -9.22
CA ASN A 491 -1.13 2.94 -10.29
C ASN A 491 -0.63 1.81 -11.19
N ALA A 492 -0.20 0.70 -10.59
CA ALA A 492 0.29 -0.46 -11.32
C ALA A 492 -0.84 -1.10 -12.14
N MET A 493 -1.99 -1.33 -11.50
CA MET A 493 -3.13 -1.97 -12.16
C MET A 493 -3.79 -1.10 -13.24
N ALA A 494 -3.80 0.22 -13.09
CA ALA A 494 -4.19 1.14 -14.17
C ALA A 494 -3.42 0.86 -15.47
N ASN A 495 -2.25 0.27 -15.34
CA ASN A 495 -1.35 -0.07 -16.44
C ASN A 495 -1.26 -1.58 -16.72
N GLY A 496 -1.99 -2.44 -16.01
CA GLY A 496 -1.89 -3.90 -16.15
C GLY A 496 -0.48 -4.41 -15.80
N VAL A 497 0.12 -3.83 -14.75
CA VAL A 497 1.44 -4.21 -14.21
C VAL A 497 1.26 -4.70 -12.78
N GLU A 498 1.94 -5.78 -12.42
CA GLU A 498 2.01 -6.29 -11.06
C GLU A 498 3.24 -5.75 -10.32
N VAL A 499 3.05 -5.27 -9.10
CA VAL A 499 4.15 -4.87 -8.22
C VAL A 499 4.30 -5.87 -7.08
N ARG A 500 5.54 -6.31 -6.82
CA ARG A 500 5.94 -7.24 -5.75
C ARG A 500 6.91 -6.56 -4.81
N LEU A 501 6.72 -6.74 -3.50
CA LEU A 501 7.41 -6.00 -2.44
C LEU A 501 8.26 -6.92 -1.56
N PRO A 502 9.56 -7.13 -1.88
CA PRO A 502 10.41 -8.05 -1.13
C PRO A 502 10.59 -7.70 0.35
N PHE A 503 10.53 -6.43 0.73
CA PHE A 503 10.63 -6.01 2.13
C PHE A 503 9.39 -6.36 2.97
N LEU A 504 8.28 -6.75 2.34
CA LEU A 504 7.04 -7.17 2.98
C LEU A 504 6.87 -8.71 3.06
N SER A 505 7.96 -9.49 3.01
CA SER A 505 7.90 -10.88 3.46
C SER A 505 7.60 -10.91 4.95
N HIS A 506 6.58 -11.68 5.38
CA HIS A 506 6.18 -11.73 6.79
C HIS A 506 7.30 -12.28 7.70
N ASP A 507 8.12 -13.22 7.21
CA ASP A 507 9.28 -13.72 7.95
C ASP A 507 10.34 -12.65 8.17
N LEU A 508 10.62 -11.85 7.12
CA LEU A 508 11.54 -10.73 7.20
C LEU A 508 11.02 -9.65 8.17
N VAL A 509 9.74 -9.31 8.07
CA VAL A 509 9.12 -8.30 8.93
C VAL A 509 9.08 -8.77 10.38
N ASN A 510 8.68 -10.02 10.66
CA ASN A 510 8.76 -10.61 12.01
C ASN A 510 10.17 -10.55 12.59
N PHE A 511 11.17 -10.86 11.77
CA PHE A 511 12.57 -10.78 12.19
C PHE A 511 12.96 -9.34 12.53
N LEU A 512 12.67 -8.38 11.65
CA LEU A 512 13.00 -6.97 11.86
C LEU A 512 12.37 -6.41 13.14
N PHE A 513 11.10 -6.70 13.41
CA PHE A 513 10.44 -6.25 14.63
C PHE A 513 10.96 -6.96 15.90
N SER A 514 11.56 -8.13 15.76
CA SER A 514 12.24 -8.80 16.88
C SER A 514 13.61 -8.19 17.22
N LEU A 515 14.16 -7.32 16.38
CA LEU A 515 15.47 -6.72 16.59
C LEU A 515 15.39 -5.44 17.43
N PRO A 516 16.35 -5.19 18.36
CA PRO A 516 16.51 -3.93 19.06
C PRO A 516 16.70 -2.74 18.10
N ALA A 517 16.33 -1.55 18.58
CA ALA A 517 16.32 -0.31 17.81
C ALA A 517 17.68 0.04 17.14
N HIS A 518 18.82 -0.31 17.75
CA HIS A 518 20.16 0.00 17.22
C HIS A 518 20.52 -0.78 15.93
N PHE A 519 19.77 -1.81 15.55
CA PHE A 519 19.89 -2.45 14.24
C PHE A 519 19.19 -1.68 13.13
N LYS A 520 18.33 -0.72 13.49
CA LYS A 520 17.59 0.15 12.56
C LYS A 520 18.22 1.51 12.41
N ILE A 521 18.57 2.14 13.56
CA ILE A 521 19.27 3.45 13.58
C ILE A 521 20.51 3.30 14.46
N ARG A 522 21.68 3.64 13.92
CA ARG A 522 22.97 3.59 14.63
C ARG A 522 24.01 4.47 13.96
N ASP A 523 24.88 5.08 14.77
CA ASP A 523 25.97 5.96 14.32
C ASP A 523 25.48 7.08 13.40
N GLY A 524 24.24 7.55 13.61
CA GLY A 524 23.57 8.56 12.80
C GLY A 524 22.97 8.04 11.47
N TYR A 525 23.08 6.78 11.14
CA TYR A 525 22.49 6.20 9.93
C TYR A 525 21.16 5.50 10.22
N THR A 526 20.14 5.78 9.42
CA THR A 526 18.91 4.98 9.30
C THR A 526 19.16 3.72 8.47
N LYS A 527 18.25 2.72 8.55
CA LYS A 527 18.38 1.44 7.81
C LYS A 527 19.75 0.78 8.02
N TRP A 528 20.31 0.92 9.21
CA TRP A 528 21.70 0.52 9.50
C TRP A 528 21.97 -0.93 9.11
N LEU A 529 21.06 -1.84 9.44
CA LEU A 529 21.21 -3.28 9.11
C LEU A 529 21.25 -3.51 7.60
N LEU A 530 20.38 -2.86 6.82
CA LEU A 530 20.38 -2.97 5.37
C LEU A 530 21.69 -2.44 4.77
N ARG A 531 22.19 -1.29 5.27
CA ARG A 531 23.47 -0.72 4.83
C ARG A 531 24.63 -1.68 5.07
N LYS A 532 24.72 -2.24 6.28
CA LYS A 532 25.78 -3.21 6.65
C LYS A 532 25.70 -4.50 5.82
N THR A 533 24.50 -4.95 5.51
CA THR A 533 24.30 -6.17 4.71
C THR A 533 24.69 -5.96 3.24
N THR A 534 24.51 -4.75 2.71
CA THR A 534 24.70 -4.45 1.28
C THR A 534 25.96 -3.65 0.96
N GLU A 535 26.75 -3.24 1.96
CA GLU A 535 27.92 -2.36 1.77
C GLU A 535 29.01 -2.91 0.84
N LYS A 536 29.06 -4.24 0.67
CA LYS A 536 30.02 -4.90 -0.24
C LYS A 536 29.50 -5.03 -1.68
N ASP A 537 28.17 -4.95 -1.83
CA ASP A 537 27.50 -5.20 -3.11
C ASP A 537 27.09 -3.91 -3.81
N LEU A 538 26.98 -2.80 -3.07
CA LEU A 538 26.56 -1.50 -3.58
C LEU A 538 27.72 -0.49 -3.58
N PRO A 539 27.73 0.45 -4.55
CA PRO A 539 28.64 1.59 -4.47
C PRO A 539 28.47 2.35 -3.14
N ALA A 540 29.58 2.80 -2.55
CA ALA A 540 29.56 3.53 -1.27
C ALA A 540 28.67 4.79 -1.32
N ALA A 541 28.59 5.44 -2.48
CA ALA A 541 27.70 6.56 -2.73
C ALA A 541 26.20 6.24 -2.59
N ILE A 542 25.82 4.96 -2.65
CA ILE A 542 24.45 4.48 -2.41
C ILE A 542 24.33 3.85 -1.02
N ALA A 543 25.24 2.93 -0.68
CA ALA A 543 25.18 2.19 0.59
C ALA A 543 25.20 3.13 1.82
N TRP A 544 25.98 4.21 1.77
CA TRP A 544 26.16 5.14 2.88
C TRP A 544 25.63 6.56 2.61
N ARG A 545 24.76 6.71 1.61
CA ARG A 545 24.09 7.96 1.28
C ARG A 545 23.22 8.45 2.45
N THR A 546 23.26 9.76 2.75
CA THR A 546 22.52 10.38 3.88
C THR A 546 21.51 11.44 3.44
N ASP A 547 21.64 11.93 2.21
CA ASP A 547 20.83 13.02 1.62
C ASP A 547 19.52 12.52 0.98
N LYS A 548 19.21 11.22 1.10
CA LYS A 548 17.96 10.67 0.55
C LYS A 548 16.76 11.26 1.30
N ILE A 549 15.97 12.00 0.58
CA ILE A 549 14.60 12.36 0.90
C ILE A 549 13.73 11.44 0.05
N GLY A 550 12.64 10.90 0.56
CA GLY A 550 11.79 9.95 -0.17
C GLY A 550 11.46 10.38 -1.62
N PHE A 551 10.79 9.54 -2.38
CA PHE A 551 10.40 9.78 -3.78
C PHE A 551 9.59 11.09 -3.90
N GLU A 552 10.24 12.19 -4.32
CA GLU A 552 9.69 13.54 -4.30
C GLU A 552 9.82 14.22 -5.67
N PRO A 553 8.71 14.37 -6.41
CA PRO A 553 8.68 15.16 -7.63
C PRO A 553 8.69 16.68 -7.32
N PRO A 554 8.99 17.53 -8.31
CA PRO A 554 9.02 18.99 -8.17
C PRO A 554 7.59 19.59 -8.07
N GLN A 555 6.77 19.10 -7.15
CA GLN A 555 5.37 19.50 -6.97
C GLN A 555 5.22 21.01 -6.80
N LYS A 556 6.12 21.63 -6.00
CA LYS A 556 6.08 23.07 -5.79
C LYS A 556 6.17 23.84 -7.11
N GLN A 557 7.10 23.46 -7.97
CA GLN A 557 7.26 24.07 -9.31
C GLN A 557 6.05 23.78 -10.20
N TRP A 558 5.48 22.56 -10.13
CA TRP A 558 4.28 22.21 -10.89
C TRP A 558 3.06 23.02 -10.46
N MET A 559 2.89 23.29 -9.16
CA MET A 559 1.80 24.13 -8.64
C MET A 559 1.93 25.61 -9.03
N GLU A 560 3.08 26.05 -9.54
CA GLU A 560 3.28 27.41 -10.09
C GLU A 560 2.81 27.51 -11.54
N LEU A 561 2.63 26.39 -12.25
CA LEU A 561 2.14 26.35 -13.62
C LEU A 561 0.67 26.78 -13.69
N LYS A 562 0.35 27.64 -14.65
CA LYS A 562 -1.00 28.16 -14.86
C LYS A 562 -2.07 27.06 -14.99
N PRO A 563 -1.87 25.98 -15.78
CA PRO A 563 -2.86 24.92 -15.90
C PRO A 563 -3.14 24.19 -14.57
N VAL A 564 -2.12 24.02 -13.71
CA VAL A 564 -2.28 23.41 -12.38
C VAL A 564 -3.06 24.34 -11.46
N GLN A 565 -2.75 25.65 -11.48
CA GLN A 565 -3.49 26.66 -10.71
C GLN A 565 -4.95 26.73 -11.12
N ASP A 566 -5.25 26.71 -12.41
CA ASP A 566 -6.62 26.71 -12.92
C ASP A 566 -7.40 25.48 -12.46
N LYS A 567 -6.73 24.31 -12.43
CA LYS A 567 -7.33 23.06 -11.94
C LYS A 567 -7.61 23.12 -10.43
N ILE A 568 -6.70 23.68 -9.63
CA ILE A 568 -6.89 23.91 -8.19
C ILE A 568 -8.06 24.89 -7.97
N GLN A 569 -8.14 25.94 -8.79
CA GLN A 569 -9.23 26.92 -8.70
C GLN A 569 -10.59 26.28 -8.96
N ALA A 570 -10.71 25.49 -10.03
CA ALA A 570 -11.94 24.75 -10.33
C ALA A 570 -12.31 23.75 -9.21
N ALA A 571 -11.32 23.12 -8.57
CA ALA A 571 -11.54 22.25 -7.42
C ALA A 571 -12.09 23.00 -6.20
N LYS A 572 -11.60 24.21 -5.92
CA LYS A 572 -12.17 25.07 -4.86
C LYS A 572 -13.62 25.40 -5.14
N GLU A 573 -13.99 25.72 -6.37
CA GLU A 573 -15.38 26.03 -6.78
C GLU A 573 -16.32 24.83 -6.55
N ILE A 574 -15.87 23.60 -6.86
CA ILE A 574 -16.61 22.38 -6.54
C ILE A 574 -16.85 22.27 -5.04
N LEU A 575 -15.80 22.39 -4.21
CA LEU A 575 -15.91 22.25 -2.76
C LEU A 575 -16.74 23.39 -2.10
N ILE A 576 -16.78 24.58 -2.72
CA ILE A 576 -17.68 25.67 -2.30
C ILE A 576 -19.13 25.31 -2.63
N THR A 577 -19.39 24.78 -3.83
CA THR A 577 -20.72 24.31 -4.23
C THR A 577 -21.26 23.24 -3.29
N GLU A 578 -20.39 22.32 -2.87
CA GLU A 578 -20.70 21.27 -1.87
C GLU A 578 -20.75 21.81 -0.42
N LYS A 579 -20.64 23.12 -0.21
CA LYS A 579 -20.67 23.80 1.11
C LYS A 579 -19.57 23.36 2.08
N ILE A 580 -18.48 22.84 1.59
CA ILE A 580 -17.30 22.41 2.37
C ILE A 580 -16.39 23.61 2.64
N LEU A 581 -16.04 24.35 1.59
CA LEU A 581 -15.22 25.56 1.67
C LEU A 581 -16.09 26.83 1.71
N LYS A 582 -15.58 27.86 2.40
CA LYS A 582 -16.15 29.20 2.39
C LYS A 582 -15.98 29.85 1.02
N PRO A 583 -16.94 30.71 0.56
CA PRO A 583 -16.85 31.37 -0.75
C PRO A 583 -15.57 32.18 -0.97
N GLU A 584 -15.06 32.85 0.07
CA GLU A 584 -13.84 33.66 -0.02
C GLU A 584 -12.57 32.87 -0.33
N VAL A 585 -12.56 31.53 -0.20
CA VAL A 585 -11.40 30.70 -0.48
C VAL A 585 -11.04 30.72 -1.97
N VAL A 586 -12.00 30.96 -2.84
CA VAL A 586 -11.77 31.07 -4.28
C VAL A 586 -10.82 32.24 -4.61
N SER A 587 -10.86 33.33 -3.86
CA SER A 587 -10.01 34.52 -4.07
C SER A 587 -8.63 34.41 -3.42
N LYS A 588 -8.39 33.38 -2.58
CA LYS A 588 -7.09 33.18 -1.93
C LYS A 588 -6.04 32.72 -2.92
N LYS A 589 -4.86 33.38 -2.85
CA LYS A 589 -3.70 33.00 -3.66
C LYS A 589 -3.29 31.56 -3.35
N ILE A 590 -3.09 30.76 -4.40
CA ILE A 590 -2.61 29.39 -4.29
C ILE A 590 -1.18 29.41 -3.72
N LYS A 591 -0.92 28.55 -2.74
CA LYS A 591 0.37 28.42 -2.06
C LYS A 591 1.08 27.14 -2.54
N PRO A 592 2.06 27.26 -3.45
CA PRO A 592 2.84 26.11 -3.90
C PRO A 592 3.70 25.53 -2.78
N VAL A 593 3.64 24.20 -2.61
CA VAL A 593 4.36 23.46 -1.56
C VAL A 593 5.03 22.20 -2.13
N ALA A 594 6.07 21.73 -1.45
CA ALA A 594 6.75 20.49 -1.80
C ALA A 594 5.84 19.26 -1.57
N ALA A 595 6.12 18.15 -2.25
CA ALA A 595 5.28 16.95 -2.21
C ALA A 595 5.19 16.30 -0.81
N ASN A 596 6.21 16.51 0.02
CA ASN A 596 6.28 16.00 1.39
C ASN A 596 5.82 17.02 2.46
N ASP A 597 5.35 18.20 2.05
CA ASP A 597 4.85 19.23 2.97
C ASP A 597 3.42 18.91 3.41
N THR A 598 3.23 18.70 4.70
CA THR A 598 1.93 18.38 5.30
C THR A 598 0.96 19.56 5.32
N ALA A 599 1.42 20.78 5.03
CA ALA A 599 0.60 22.02 5.01
C ALA A 599 0.05 22.36 3.62
N SER A 600 -0.24 21.37 2.79
CA SER A 600 -0.68 21.52 1.40
C SER A 600 -2.19 21.58 1.25
N ASP A 601 -2.85 22.64 1.78
CA ASP A 601 -4.30 22.77 1.70
C ASP A 601 -4.78 22.80 0.23
N ASP A 602 -4.16 23.61 -0.62
CA ASP A 602 -4.53 23.73 -2.04
C ASP A 602 -4.42 22.39 -2.81
N TRP A 603 -3.41 21.57 -2.50
CA TRP A 603 -3.29 20.23 -3.08
C TRP A 603 -4.39 19.30 -2.57
N ARG A 604 -4.70 19.38 -1.27
CA ARG A 604 -5.78 18.58 -0.68
C ARG A 604 -7.13 18.97 -1.29
N TYR A 605 -7.40 20.27 -1.54
CA TYR A 605 -8.63 20.71 -2.23
C TYR A 605 -8.70 20.15 -3.65
N LEU A 606 -7.58 20.20 -4.39
CA LEU A 606 -7.50 19.63 -5.74
C LEU A 606 -7.87 18.13 -5.74
N SER A 607 -7.31 17.37 -4.81
CA SER A 607 -7.54 15.94 -4.71
C SER A 607 -8.93 15.62 -4.14
N ALA A 608 -9.38 16.31 -3.10
CA ALA A 608 -10.68 16.13 -2.47
C ALA A 608 -11.86 16.34 -3.43
N ALA A 609 -11.78 17.33 -4.32
CA ALA A 609 -12.82 17.61 -5.28
C ALA A 609 -13.10 16.46 -6.26
N SER A 610 -12.15 15.53 -6.43
CA SER A 610 -12.30 14.39 -7.35
C SER A 610 -13.42 13.42 -6.94
N ILE A 611 -13.76 13.32 -5.65
CA ILE A 611 -14.82 12.40 -5.17
C ILE A 611 -16.23 12.84 -5.55
N PHE A 612 -16.43 14.14 -5.85
CA PHE A 612 -17.71 14.71 -6.24
C PHE A 612 -17.96 14.65 -7.76
N LYS A 613 -16.99 14.24 -8.54
CA LYS A 613 -17.17 14.04 -9.97
C LYS A 613 -18.04 12.80 -10.24
N LYS A 614 -19.04 13.00 -11.09
CA LYS A 614 -19.95 11.95 -11.52
C LYS A 614 -19.26 10.89 -12.40
#